data_fa139269bc2ca2c09f5610c7b03b08f0
#
_entry.id   fa139269bc2ca2c09f5610c7b03b08f0
#
_cell.length_a   1.000
_cell.length_b   1.000
_cell.length_c   1.000
_cell.angle_alpha   90.00
_cell.angle_beta   90.00
_cell.angle_gamma   90.00
#
_symmetry.space_group_name_H-M   'P 1'
#
loop_
_entity.id
_entity.type
_entity.pdbx_description
1 polymer ?
#
loop_
_entity_poly.entity_id
_entity_poly.type
_entity_poly.pdbx_seq_one_letter_code
_entity_poly.pdbx_strand_id
1 'polypeptide(L)'
;MSLRSSSGKVSAASRVGNVALTLAAAGGVVCIVLVILSAAFSITLVMFKTGSMSPTIPAGSVAIVREIPASEVKVGDIATISRVGALPVTHRVTSVSAADGENRSITMKGDANEAEDPVPYVTSSVRLVIFSVPALAHVLVWFSNPYVLGAITLSAAGLVTWAFWAKDGSKKTGVDVAAATRAPARARVHGKPRGSAAVMRHLKADA
;
A
#
# COMPACT_ATOMS: atom_id res chain seq x y z
N MET A 1 -2.26 44.29 28.91
CA MET A 1 -1.93 42.84 28.99
C MET A 1 -2.23 42.24 27.64
N SER A 2 -1.24 42.26 26.72
CA SER A 2 -1.43 41.88 25.31
C SER A 2 -1.01 40.41 25.13
N LEU A 3 -1.98 39.54 24.90
CA LEU A 3 -1.75 38.14 24.56
C LEU A 3 -1.33 38.06 23.08
N ARG A 4 -0.03 37.92 22.82
CA ARG A 4 0.50 37.59 21.51
C ARG A 4 0.09 36.15 21.16
N SER A 5 -0.92 36.01 20.30
CA SER A 5 -1.27 34.77 19.63
C SER A 5 -0.10 34.38 18.71
N SER A 6 0.67 33.39 19.12
CA SER A 6 1.69 32.76 18.30
C SER A 6 0.99 31.79 17.33
N SER A 7 0.59 32.29 16.17
CA SER A 7 0.18 31.46 15.03
C SER A 7 1.40 30.70 14.52
N GLY A 8 1.55 29.46 14.95
CA GLY A 8 2.58 28.55 14.47
C GLY A 8 2.39 28.29 12.98
N LYS A 9 3.23 28.89 12.13
CA LYS A 9 3.29 28.61 10.69
C LYS A 9 3.67 27.14 10.51
N VAL A 10 2.68 26.30 10.19
CA VAL A 10 2.93 24.91 9.77
C VAL A 10 3.81 24.98 8.53
N SER A 11 5.03 24.46 8.62
CA SER A 11 6.00 24.46 7.53
C SER A 11 5.39 23.77 6.29
N ALA A 12 5.66 24.28 5.09
CA ALA A 12 5.21 23.68 3.83
C ALA A 12 5.61 22.20 3.74
N ALA A 13 6.78 21.85 4.23
CA ALA A 13 7.27 20.46 4.29
C ALA A 13 6.38 19.55 5.14
N SER A 14 5.85 20.02 6.28
CA SER A 14 4.95 19.22 7.11
C SER A 14 3.58 19.02 6.46
N ARG A 15 3.10 20.00 5.68
CA ARG A 15 1.85 19.86 4.91
C ARG A 15 2.01 18.83 3.81
N VAL A 16 3.09 18.89 3.03
CA VAL A 16 3.39 17.89 1.99
C VAL A 16 3.51 16.50 2.57
N GLY A 17 4.23 16.33 3.68
CA GLY A 17 4.34 15.04 4.35
C GLY A 17 3.00 14.48 4.83
N ASN A 18 2.14 15.32 5.41
CA ASN A 18 0.82 14.89 5.86
C ASN A 18 -0.09 14.49 4.68
N VAL A 19 -0.06 15.27 3.58
CA VAL A 19 -0.83 14.92 2.36
C VAL A 19 -0.35 13.60 1.77
N ALA A 20 0.97 13.39 1.65
CA ALA A 20 1.52 12.15 1.14
C ALA A 20 1.13 10.93 2.00
N LEU A 21 1.18 11.06 3.33
CA LEU A 21 0.76 10.00 4.24
C LEU A 21 -0.75 9.71 4.14
N THR A 22 -1.57 10.76 4.01
CA THR A 22 -3.02 10.59 3.84
C THR A 22 -3.35 9.89 2.52
N LEU A 23 -2.68 10.27 1.43
CA LEU A 23 -2.87 9.61 0.14
C LEU A 23 -2.40 8.14 0.18
N ALA A 24 -1.27 7.86 0.83
CA ALA A 24 -0.79 6.49 1.01
C ALA A 24 -1.77 5.65 1.85
N ALA A 25 -2.29 6.21 2.94
CA ALA A 25 -3.29 5.54 3.79
C ALA A 25 -4.60 5.28 3.02
N ALA A 26 -5.10 6.28 2.30
CA ALA A 26 -6.30 6.12 1.46
C ALA A 26 -6.09 5.06 0.37
N GLY A 27 -4.94 5.08 -0.31
CA GLY A 27 -4.56 4.04 -1.28
C GLY A 27 -4.51 2.65 -0.67
N GLY A 28 -3.95 2.51 0.53
CA GLY A 28 -3.92 1.24 1.26
C GLY A 28 -5.33 0.71 1.58
N VAL A 29 -6.22 1.58 2.05
CA VAL A 29 -7.63 1.21 2.30
C VAL A 29 -8.33 0.75 1.02
N VAL A 30 -8.15 1.48 -0.09
CA VAL A 30 -8.72 1.10 -1.40
C VAL A 30 -8.19 -0.27 -1.84
N CYS A 31 -6.88 -0.54 -1.70
CA CYS A 31 -6.32 -1.85 -2.03
C CYS A 31 -6.93 -2.97 -1.19
N ILE A 32 -7.11 -2.77 0.13
CA ILE A 32 -7.74 -3.76 1.01
C ILE A 32 -9.17 -4.05 0.56
N VAL A 33 -9.96 -3.01 0.28
CA VAL A 33 -11.34 -3.15 -0.19
C VAL A 33 -11.38 -3.92 -1.52
N LEU A 34 -10.50 -3.60 -2.48
CA LEU A 34 -10.41 -4.31 -3.76
C LEU A 34 -10.07 -5.80 -3.58
N VAL A 35 -9.15 -6.13 -2.67
CA VAL A 35 -8.81 -7.52 -2.35
C VAL A 35 -10.01 -8.27 -1.76
N ILE A 36 -10.73 -7.66 -0.81
CA ILE A 36 -11.93 -8.26 -0.22
C ILE A 36 -13.01 -8.48 -1.28
N LEU A 37 -13.26 -7.49 -2.13
CA LEU A 37 -14.24 -7.60 -3.22
C LEU A 37 -13.84 -8.68 -4.23
N SER A 38 -12.55 -8.74 -4.60
CA SER A 38 -12.03 -9.78 -5.49
C SER A 38 -12.29 -11.19 -4.93
N ALA A 39 -12.04 -11.39 -3.64
CA ALA A 39 -12.31 -12.67 -2.97
C ALA A 39 -13.82 -12.97 -2.88
N ALA A 40 -14.64 -11.98 -2.52
CA ALA A 40 -16.09 -12.15 -2.35
C ALA A 40 -16.81 -12.47 -3.68
N PHE A 41 -16.33 -11.91 -4.79
CA PHE A 41 -16.93 -12.09 -6.11
C PHE A 41 -16.19 -13.11 -7.00
N SER A 42 -15.23 -13.84 -6.45
CA SER A 42 -14.38 -14.81 -7.20
C SER A 42 -13.74 -14.21 -8.46
N ILE A 43 -13.33 -12.93 -8.35
CA ILE A 43 -12.69 -12.20 -9.44
C ILE A 43 -11.18 -12.47 -9.42
N THR A 44 -10.63 -12.80 -10.58
CA THR A 44 -9.20 -13.05 -10.77
C THR A 44 -8.69 -12.30 -12.00
N LEU A 45 -7.38 -12.04 -12.05
CA LEU A 45 -6.73 -11.47 -13.22
C LEU A 45 -6.02 -12.57 -14.02
N VAL A 46 -6.21 -12.57 -15.32
CA VAL A 46 -5.53 -13.49 -16.26
C VAL A 46 -4.72 -12.67 -17.26
N MET A 47 -3.43 -13.03 -17.41
CA MET A 47 -2.55 -12.40 -18.40
C MET A 47 -2.47 -13.23 -19.66
N PHE A 48 -2.68 -12.61 -20.81
CA PHE A 48 -2.60 -13.22 -22.12
C PHE A 48 -1.17 -13.16 -22.66
N LYS A 49 -0.48 -14.30 -22.65
CA LYS A 49 0.90 -14.40 -23.19
C LYS A 49 0.93 -14.68 -24.69
N THR A 50 -0.14 -15.24 -25.24
CA THR A 50 -0.26 -15.64 -26.64
C THR A 50 -1.29 -14.81 -27.38
N GLY A 51 -1.24 -14.82 -28.69
CA GLY A 51 -2.18 -14.09 -29.56
C GLY A 51 -3.39 -14.90 -30.01
N SER A 52 -3.67 -16.08 -29.44
CA SER A 52 -4.76 -16.95 -29.91
C SER A 52 -6.15 -16.30 -29.85
N MET A 53 -6.32 -15.25 -29.03
CA MET A 53 -7.56 -14.49 -28.92
C MET A 53 -7.54 -13.17 -29.67
N SER A 54 -6.50 -12.92 -30.50
CA SER A 54 -6.47 -11.73 -31.36
C SER A 54 -7.53 -11.83 -32.46
N PRO A 55 -8.13 -10.71 -32.90
CA PRO A 55 -7.88 -9.34 -32.45
C PRO A 55 -8.62 -8.94 -31.16
N THR A 56 -9.57 -9.75 -30.68
CA THR A 56 -10.42 -9.41 -29.53
C THR A 56 -9.63 -9.15 -28.26
N ILE A 57 -8.69 -10.04 -27.94
CA ILE A 57 -7.78 -9.90 -26.78
C ILE A 57 -6.35 -10.14 -27.27
N PRO A 58 -5.61 -9.07 -27.61
CA PRO A 58 -4.22 -9.20 -28.07
C PRO A 58 -3.28 -9.75 -26.99
N ALA A 59 -2.15 -10.34 -27.40
CA ALA A 59 -1.09 -10.71 -26.50
C ALA A 59 -0.62 -9.48 -25.67
N GLY A 60 -0.26 -9.70 -24.40
CA GLY A 60 0.08 -8.62 -23.48
C GLY A 60 -1.13 -7.93 -22.83
N SER A 61 -2.34 -8.43 -23.06
CA SER A 61 -3.54 -7.99 -22.35
C SER A 61 -3.64 -8.61 -20.96
N VAL A 62 -4.36 -7.92 -20.08
CA VAL A 62 -4.84 -8.47 -18.81
C VAL A 62 -6.35 -8.46 -18.82
N ALA A 63 -6.96 -9.60 -18.49
CA ALA A 63 -8.40 -9.71 -18.36
C ALA A 63 -8.84 -9.91 -16.92
N ILE A 64 -9.96 -9.32 -16.59
CA ILE A 64 -10.71 -9.57 -15.36
C ILE A 64 -11.65 -10.72 -15.64
N VAL A 65 -11.51 -11.81 -14.88
CA VAL A 65 -12.34 -12.99 -15.00
C VAL A 65 -13.07 -13.27 -13.69
N ARG A 66 -14.29 -13.80 -13.80
CA ARG A 66 -15.09 -14.25 -12.67
C ARG A 66 -15.39 -15.73 -12.81
N GLU A 67 -15.24 -16.48 -11.73
CA GLU A 67 -15.63 -17.88 -11.70
C GLU A 67 -17.16 -18.01 -11.65
N ILE A 68 -17.69 -18.82 -12.53
CA ILE A 68 -19.13 -19.16 -12.63
C ILE A 68 -19.31 -20.65 -12.82
N PRO A 69 -20.47 -21.21 -12.44
CA PRO A 69 -20.83 -22.57 -12.80
C PRO A 69 -20.81 -22.77 -14.32
N ALA A 70 -20.35 -23.94 -14.78
CA ALA A 70 -20.31 -24.25 -16.21
C ALA A 70 -21.70 -24.28 -16.85
N SER A 71 -22.75 -24.46 -16.06
CA SER A 71 -24.16 -24.41 -16.50
C SER A 71 -24.62 -23.02 -16.94
N GLU A 72 -23.93 -21.94 -16.51
CA GLU A 72 -24.26 -20.56 -16.86
C GLU A 72 -23.57 -20.07 -18.14
N VAL A 73 -22.58 -20.83 -18.62
CA VAL A 73 -21.81 -20.49 -19.82
C VAL A 73 -22.64 -20.57 -21.08
N LYS A 74 -22.47 -19.59 -21.96
CA LYS A 74 -23.18 -19.50 -23.23
C LYS A 74 -22.21 -19.56 -24.41
N VAL A 75 -22.69 -20.01 -25.54
CA VAL A 75 -21.97 -19.94 -26.82
C VAL A 75 -21.68 -18.45 -27.13
N GLY A 76 -20.44 -18.19 -27.50
CA GLY A 76 -19.94 -16.83 -27.74
C GLY A 76 -19.19 -16.21 -26.57
N ASP A 77 -19.34 -16.73 -25.34
CA ASP A 77 -18.59 -16.27 -24.17
C ASP A 77 -17.09 -16.56 -24.34
N ILE A 78 -16.25 -15.71 -23.75
CA ILE A 78 -14.82 -15.98 -23.65
C ILE A 78 -14.57 -16.56 -22.26
N ALA A 79 -14.15 -17.81 -22.22
CA ALA A 79 -13.99 -18.56 -20.99
C ALA A 79 -12.55 -19.05 -20.81
N THR A 80 -12.07 -19.03 -19.57
CA THR A 80 -10.79 -19.61 -19.17
C THR A 80 -11.06 -20.91 -18.43
N ILE A 81 -10.52 -22.01 -18.93
CA ILE A 81 -10.62 -23.33 -18.31
C ILE A 81 -9.26 -23.75 -17.78
N SER A 82 -9.26 -24.19 -16.52
CA SER A 82 -8.08 -24.75 -15.88
C SER A 82 -7.89 -26.20 -16.32
N ARG A 83 -6.65 -26.57 -16.64
CA ARG A 83 -6.28 -27.93 -17.02
C ARG A 83 -5.35 -28.53 -15.99
N VAL A 84 -5.57 -29.79 -15.63
CA VAL A 84 -4.68 -30.48 -14.69
C VAL A 84 -3.32 -30.69 -15.36
N GLY A 85 -2.25 -30.23 -14.71
CA GLY A 85 -0.87 -30.38 -15.19
C GLY A 85 -0.49 -29.51 -16.40
N ALA A 86 -1.36 -28.58 -16.82
CA ALA A 86 -1.09 -27.67 -17.94
C ALA A 86 -1.55 -26.24 -17.64
N LEU A 87 -1.07 -25.29 -18.44
CA LEU A 87 -1.52 -23.91 -18.33
C LEU A 87 -3.01 -23.78 -18.66
N PRO A 88 -3.73 -22.87 -17.98
CA PRO A 88 -5.11 -22.55 -18.34
C PRO A 88 -5.21 -22.10 -19.80
N VAL A 89 -6.32 -22.44 -20.45
CA VAL A 89 -6.64 -22.00 -21.80
C VAL A 89 -7.79 -21.01 -21.73
N THR A 90 -7.70 -19.94 -22.53
CA THR A 90 -8.77 -18.95 -22.67
C THR A 90 -9.13 -18.85 -24.16
N HIS A 91 -10.32 -19.28 -24.48
CA HIS A 91 -10.86 -19.28 -25.87
C HIS A 91 -12.33 -18.92 -25.86
N ARG A 92 -12.91 -18.71 -27.03
CA ARG A 92 -14.33 -18.44 -27.20
C ARG A 92 -15.09 -19.76 -27.25
N VAL A 93 -16.16 -19.82 -26.49
CA VAL A 93 -17.05 -20.98 -26.44
C VAL A 93 -17.82 -21.12 -27.76
N THR A 94 -17.71 -22.28 -28.42
CA THR A 94 -18.41 -22.61 -29.66
C THR A 94 -19.57 -23.56 -29.42
N SER A 95 -19.47 -24.46 -28.44
CA SER A 95 -20.60 -25.32 -28.05
C SER A 95 -20.56 -25.64 -26.55
N VAL A 96 -21.73 -25.88 -25.98
CA VAL A 96 -21.92 -26.34 -24.59
C VAL A 96 -22.92 -27.48 -24.61
N SER A 97 -22.55 -28.64 -24.07
CA SER A 97 -23.43 -29.79 -23.92
C SER A 97 -23.42 -30.32 -22.49
N ALA A 98 -24.47 -31.05 -22.11
CA ALA A 98 -24.52 -31.71 -20.82
C ALA A 98 -23.45 -32.80 -20.73
N ALA A 99 -22.86 -32.94 -19.54
CA ALA A 99 -22.02 -34.07 -19.17
C ALA A 99 -22.51 -34.61 -17.82
N ASP A 100 -21.73 -35.41 -17.13
CA ASP A 100 -22.15 -36.06 -15.89
C ASP A 100 -22.36 -35.04 -14.76
N GLY A 101 -23.52 -35.07 -14.12
CA GLY A 101 -23.85 -34.23 -12.97
C GLY A 101 -23.85 -32.73 -13.30
N GLU A 102 -23.09 -31.96 -12.56
CA GLU A 102 -22.95 -30.51 -12.78
C GLU A 102 -21.94 -30.14 -13.86
N ASN A 103 -21.21 -31.11 -14.40
CA ASN A 103 -20.24 -30.89 -15.45
C ASN A 103 -20.93 -30.53 -16.78
N ARG A 104 -20.20 -29.73 -17.54
CA ARG A 104 -20.53 -29.45 -18.97
C ARG A 104 -19.33 -29.78 -19.83
N SER A 105 -19.63 -30.29 -21.00
CA SER A 105 -18.66 -30.49 -22.08
C SER A 105 -18.68 -29.25 -22.95
N ILE A 106 -17.55 -28.49 -22.94
CA ILE A 106 -17.44 -27.20 -23.59
C ILE A 106 -16.40 -27.31 -24.70
N THR A 107 -16.79 -26.98 -25.92
CA THR A 107 -15.88 -26.82 -27.05
C THR A 107 -15.54 -25.33 -27.19
N MET A 108 -14.28 -25.03 -27.47
CA MET A 108 -13.82 -23.67 -27.59
C MET A 108 -12.92 -23.51 -28.83
N LYS A 109 -12.80 -22.24 -29.28
CA LYS A 109 -11.91 -21.85 -30.36
C LYS A 109 -11.25 -20.52 -30.05
N GLY A 110 -9.95 -20.40 -30.25
CA GLY A 110 -9.26 -19.10 -30.23
C GLY A 110 -9.70 -18.24 -31.42
N ASP A 111 -9.94 -16.96 -31.20
CA ASP A 111 -10.40 -16.03 -32.23
C ASP A 111 -9.43 -15.95 -33.42
N ALA A 112 -8.13 -16.16 -33.19
CA ALA A 112 -7.09 -16.20 -34.22
C ALA A 112 -6.82 -17.62 -34.78
N ASN A 113 -7.45 -18.65 -34.22
CA ASN A 113 -7.20 -20.02 -34.65
C ASN A 113 -8.08 -20.37 -35.85
N GLU A 114 -7.62 -21.26 -36.73
CA GLU A 114 -8.40 -21.73 -37.86
C GLU A 114 -9.42 -22.78 -37.44
N ALA A 115 -9.05 -23.64 -36.48
CA ALA A 115 -9.87 -24.76 -35.99
C ALA A 115 -10.21 -24.62 -34.52
N GLU A 116 -11.24 -25.36 -34.10
CA GLU A 116 -11.57 -25.55 -32.68
C GLU A 116 -10.46 -26.31 -31.93
N ASP A 117 -10.48 -26.20 -30.60
CA ASP A 117 -9.58 -26.97 -29.76
C ASP A 117 -9.82 -28.48 -29.97
N PRO A 118 -8.76 -29.30 -30.01
CA PRO A 118 -8.86 -30.69 -30.46
C PRO A 118 -9.71 -31.58 -29.55
N VAL A 119 -9.92 -31.20 -28.30
CA VAL A 119 -10.70 -32.01 -27.34
C VAL A 119 -11.61 -31.06 -26.54
N PRO A 120 -12.90 -31.42 -26.39
CA PRO A 120 -13.81 -30.69 -25.50
C PRO A 120 -13.34 -30.73 -24.04
N TYR A 121 -13.63 -29.68 -23.30
CA TYR A 121 -13.29 -29.56 -21.90
C TYR A 121 -14.48 -29.92 -21.02
N VAL A 122 -14.30 -30.91 -20.14
CA VAL A 122 -15.35 -31.32 -19.19
C VAL A 122 -15.04 -30.70 -17.83
N THR A 123 -15.94 -29.83 -17.37
CA THR A 123 -15.73 -29.07 -16.11
C THR A 123 -17.06 -28.65 -15.48
N SER A 124 -17.07 -28.47 -14.17
CA SER A 124 -18.20 -27.91 -13.40
C SER A 124 -18.15 -26.40 -13.24
N SER A 125 -16.97 -25.77 -13.41
CA SER A 125 -16.81 -24.31 -13.32
C SER A 125 -15.87 -23.79 -14.39
N VAL A 126 -16.06 -22.55 -14.77
CA VAL A 126 -15.19 -21.81 -15.70
C VAL A 126 -14.95 -20.39 -15.19
N ARG A 127 -13.91 -19.76 -15.67
CA ARG A 127 -13.67 -18.33 -15.42
C ARG A 127 -14.07 -17.53 -16.64
N LEU A 128 -15.18 -16.83 -16.54
CA LEU A 128 -15.73 -15.98 -17.61
C LEU A 128 -14.96 -14.67 -17.69
N VAL A 129 -14.51 -14.28 -18.88
CA VAL A 129 -13.89 -12.99 -19.12
C VAL A 129 -14.96 -11.91 -19.14
N ILE A 130 -14.86 -10.96 -18.19
CA ILE A 130 -15.79 -9.82 -18.09
C ILE A 130 -15.26 -8.63 -18.89
N PHE A 131 -13.97 -8.35 -18.76
CA PHE A 131 -13.32 -7.20 -19.38
C PHE A 131 -11.84 -7.47 -19.61
N SER A 132 -11.26 -6.90 -20.65
CA SER A 132 -9.82 -7.00 -20.92
C SER A 132 -9.21 -5.64 -21.24
N VAL A 133 -7.98 -5.43 -20.78
CA VAL A 133 -7.20 -4.21 -21.05
C VAL A 133 -5.96 -4.60 -21.85
N PRO A 134 -5.83 -4.14 -23.09
CA PRO A 134 -4.65 -4.37 -23.90
C PRO A 134 -3.41 -3.74 -23.27
N ALA A 135 -2.25 -4.34 -23.50
CA ALA A 135 -0.92 -3.86 -23.07
C ALA A 135 -0.70 -3.72 -21.55
N LEU A 136 -1.72 -3.93 -20.72
CA LEU A 136 -1.59 -3.77 -19.26
C LEU A 136 -0.62 -4.80 -18.64
N ALA A 137 -0.42 -5.94 -19.28
CA ALA A 137 0.55 -6.94 -18.83
C ALA A 137 1.98 -6.39 -18.79
N HIS A 138 2.36 -5.50 -19.71
CA HIS A 138 3.69 -4.88 -19.71
C HIS A 138 3.92 -4.01 -18.48
N VAL A 139 2.88 -3.26 -18.06
CA VAL A 139 2.93 -2.44 -16.84
C VAL A 139 3.04 -3.35 -15.60
N LEU A 140 2.25 -4.42 -15.53
CA LEU A 140 2.31 -5.37 -14.42
C LEU A 140 3.69 -6.03 -14.32
N VAL A 141 4.25 -6.48 -15.44
CA VAL A 141 5.58 -7.10 -15.50
C VAL A 141 6.66 -6.11 -15.05
N TRP A 142 6.56 -4.83 -15.46
CA TRP A 142 7.48 -3.79 -15.02
C TRP A 142 7.43 -3.58 -13.50
N PHE A 143 6.23 -3.50 -12.92
CA PHE A 143 6.05 -3.39 -11.46
C PHE A 143 6.47 -4.66 -10.70
N SER A 144 6.43 -5.82 -11.34
CA SER A 144 6.87 -7.10 -10.73
C SER A 144 8.40 -7.26 -10.73
N ASN A 145 9.12 -6.35 -11.37
CA ASN A 145 10.58 -6.37 -11.37
C ASN A 145 11.12 -6.14 -9.94
N PRO A 146 11.99 -7.04 -9.41
CA PRO A 146 12.47 -6.96 -8.03
C PRO A 146 13.22 -5.66 -7.73
N TYR A 147 13.88 -5.06 -8.71
CA TYR A 147 14.54 -3.75 -8.54
C TYR A 147 13.52 -2.62 -8.38
N VAL A 148 12.42 -2.65 -9.13
CA VAL A 148 11.33 -1.66 -9.01
C VAL A 148 10.63 -1.79 -7.66
N LEU A 149 10.28 -3.02 -7.25
CA LEU A 149 9.71 -3.29 -5.93
C LEU A 149 10.65 -2.86 -4.80
N GLY A 150 11.95 -3.17 -4.92
CA GLY A 150 12.97 -2.74 -3.96
C GLY A 150 13.05 -1.22 -3.85
N ALA A 151 13.08 -0.52 -4.98
CA ALA A 151 13.11 0.94 -5.01
C ALA A 151 11.86 1.57 -4.38
N ILE A 152 10.68 1.03 -4.66
CA ILE A 152 9.41 1.48 -4.06
C ILE A 152 9.43 1.26 -2.54
N THR A 153 9.85 0.08 -2.09
CA THR A 153 9.92 -0.26 -0.66
C THR A 153 10.91 0.63 0.09
N LEU A 154 12.10 0.84 -0.47
CA LEU A 154 13.12 1.73 0.13
C LEU A 154 12.63 3.18 0.17
N SER A 155 11.97 3.65 -0.89
CA SER A 155 11.38 4.99 -0.94
C SER A 155 10.29 5.17 0.11
N ALA A 156 9.41 4.18 0.27
CA ALA A 156 8.38 4.19 1.29
C ALA A 156 8.97 4.18 2.71
N ALA A 157 9.96 3.32 2.98
CA ALA A 157 10.66 3.27 4.25
C ALA A 157 11.38 4.59 4.57
N GLY A 158 12.07 5.17 3.59
CA GLY A 158 12.72 6.48 3.72
C GLY A 158 11.72 7.60 4.02
N LEU A 159 10.57 7.60 3.36
CA LEU A 159 9.50 8.58 3.58
C LEU A 159 8.91 8.48 4.99
N VAL A 160 8.66 7.26 5.45
CA VAL A 160 8.18 7.01 6.81
C VAL A 160 9.22 7.46 7.84
N THR A 161 10.48 7.08 7.69
CA THR A 161 11.57 7.47 8.57
C THR A 161 11.72 8.99 8.62
N TRP A 162 11.70 9.65 7.47
CA TRP A 162 11.77 11.12 7.39
C TRP A 162 10.57 11.79 8.08
N ALA A 163 9.36 11.25 7.89
CA ALA A 163 8.15 11.79 8.51
C ALA A 163 8.18 11.70 10.04
N PHE A 164 8.75 10.64 10.61
CA PHE A 164 8.92 10.48 12.05
C PHE A 164 10.06 11.36 12.59
N TRP A 165 11.19 11.41 11.89
CA TRP A 165 12.33 12.22 12.29
C TRP A 165 11.99 13.72 12.30
N ALA A 166 11.27 14.22 11.30
CA ALA A 166 10.84 15.61 11.25
C ALA A 166 9.92 16.02 12.40
N LYS A 167 9.18 15.07 13.01
CA LYS A 167 8.33 15.33 14.17
C LYS A 167 9.11 15.40 15.49
N ASP A 168 10.19 14.63 15.67
CA ASP A 168 10.98 14.61 16.90
C ASP A 168 11.85 15.86 17.06
N GLY A 169 12.33 16.47 15.99
CA GLY A 169 13.10 17.72 16.02
C GLY A 169 12.32 18.91 16.57
N SER A 170 10.98 18.92 16.42
CA SER A 170 10.13 20.01 16.90
C SER A 170 9.85 19.98 18.41
N LYS A 171 10.02 18.83 19.08
CA LYS A 171 9.76 18.72 20.52
C LYS A 171 10.93 19.12 21.41
N LYS A 172 12.17 19.00 20.93
CA LYS A 172 13.36 19.31 21.73
C LYS A 172 13.60 20.80 21.94
N THR A 173 13.22 21.65 20.99
CA THR A 173 13.44 23.10 21.08
C THR A 173 12.50 23.78 22.09
N GLY A 174 11.36 23.20 22.42
CA GLY A 174 10.39 23.77 23.36
C GLY A 174 10.71 23.53 24.83
N VAL A 175 11.48 22.48 25.15
CA VAL A 175 11.79 22.12 26.56
C VAL A 175 12.94 22.95 27.10
N ASP A 176 13.94 23.24 26.27
CA ASP A 176 15.13 23.98 26.72
C ASP A 176 14.85 25.48 26.97
N VAL A 177 13.94 26.10 26.23
CA VAL A 177 13.52 27.49 26.43
C VAL A 177 12.67 27.63 27.70
N ALA A 178 11.83 26.64 28.03
CA ALA A 178 11.03 26.67 29.25
C ALA A 178 11.86 26.45 30.53
N ALA A 179 12.95 25.69 30.45
CA ALA A 179 13.88 25.45 31.54
C ALA A 179 14.76 26.69 31.81
N ALA A 180 15.21 27.38 30.77
CA ALA A 180 16.03 28.60 30.90
C ALA A 180 15.28 29.79 31.51
N THR A 181 13.94 29.84 31.33
CA THR A 181 13.11 30.96 31.88
C THR A 181 12.72 30.75 33.35
N ARG A 182 13.01 29.56 33.93
CA ARG A 182 12.68 29.25 35.34
C ARG A 182 13.86 29.32 36.31
N ALA A 183 14.97 29.92 35.94
CA ALA A 183 16.03 30.20 36.89
C ALA A 183 15.52 31.20 37.94
N PRO A 184 15.48 30.83 39.23
CA PRO A 184 15.00 31.77 40.26
C PRO A 184 16.00 32.92 40.41
N ALA A 185 15.51 34.14 40.36
CA ALA A 185 16.25 35.34 40.71
C ALA A 185 16.78 35.20 42.15
N ARG A 186 18.07 34.94 42.30
CA ARG A 186 18.72 34.90 43.59
C ARG A 186 18.62 36.29 44.22
N ALA A 187 17.83 36.38 45.29
CA ALA A 187 17.70 37.58 46.13
C ALA A 187 19.07 38.06 46.55
N ARG A 188 19.41 39.29 46.20
CA ARG A 188 20.52 40.04 46.78
C ARG A 188 20.14 40.36 48.22
N VAL A 189 20.68 39.62 49.16
CA VAL A 189 20.65 40.03 50.59
C VAL A 189 21.66 41.15 50.81
N HIS A 190 21.13 42.31 51.05
CA HIS A 190 21.88 43.48 51.49
C HIS A 190 22.27 43.26 52.94
N GLY A 191 23.48 42.81 53.21
CA GLY A 191 24.08 42.75 54.55
C GLY A 191 24.76 44.08 54.87
N LYS A 192 24.17 44.86 55.79
CA LYS A 192 24.67 46.08 56.34
C LYS A 192 25.79 45.76 57.34
N PRO A 193 26.96 46.49 57.39
CA PRO A 193 28.00 46.30 58.41
C PRO A 193 27.63 47.04 59.66
N ARG A 194 27.67 46.40 60.79
CA ARG A 194 27.72 47.05 62.09
C ARG A 194 29.00 46.62 62.79
N GLY A 195 29.73 47.64 63.12
CA GLY A 195 31.01 47.64 63.76
C GLY A 195 31.03 47.39 65.28
N SER A 196 32.19 47.23 65.65
CA SER A 196 32.80 47.75 66.95
C SER A 196 32.84 46.80 68.13
N ALA A 197 34.01 46.74 68.58
CA ALA A 197 34.52 46.70 69.97
C ALA A 197 34.77 45.32 70.58
N ALA A 198 36.03 45.01 70.65
CA ALA A 198 36.88 45.05 71.82
C ALA A 198 36.63 43.99 72.91
N VAL A 199 37.68 43.39 73.25
CA VAL A 199 38.22 43.02 74.57
C VAL A 199 38.82 41.61 74.48
N MET A 200 40.13 41.56 74.31
CA MET A 200 41.22 41.26 75.20
C MET A 200 40.87 40.34 76.40
N ARG A 201 41.49 39.21 76.49
CA ARG A 201 42.31 38.70 77.59
C ARG A 201 42.42 37.20 77.71
N HIS A 202 43.67 36.88 77.89
CA HIS A 202 44.30 35.87 78.76
C HIS A 202 44.26 34.42 78.29
N LEU A 203 45.43 33.98 77.96
CA LEU A 203 46.50 33.38 78.79
C LEU A 203 46.26 31.88 79.13
N LYS A 204 47.31 31.18 78.75
CA LYS A 204 47.96 30.05 79.45
C LYS A 204 47.43 28.70 79.17
N ALA A 205 48.25 27.87 78.57
CA ALA A 205 49.35 27.07 79.09
C ALA A 205 48.95 25.60 79.30
N ASP A 206 49.84 24.80 78.83
CA ASP A 206 50.23 23.46 79.30
C ASP A 206 49.40 22.26 78.84
N ALA A 207 49.93 21.50 78.03
CA ALA A 207 50.72 20.27 78.13
C ALA A 207 50.81 19.65 76.70
#